data_8734e306f8f7a1ab7bd8ba6c557ac2c9
#
_entry.id   8734e306f8f7a1ab7bd8ba6c557ac2c9
#
_cell.length_a   1.000
_cell.length_b   1.000
_cell.length_c   1.000
_cell.angle_alpha   90.00
_cell.angle_beta   90.00
_cell.angle_gamma   90.00
#
_symmetry.space_group_name_H-M   'P 1'
#
loop_
_entity.id
_entity.type
_entity.pdbx_description
1 polymer ?
#
loop_
_entity_poly.entity_id
_entity_poly.type
_entity_poly.pdbx_seq_one_letter_code
_entity_poly.pdbx_strand_id
1 'polypeptide(L)'
;MKKFLTTALVSFVLVLVCCSSDAPQPTDEPIAEEEFVFGADLSYVNQIIDRGGVYKAGDTITDPYVVFAEKGATLARFRLWHNPVWTKEVYGDEGTQLYNDLSDVARAIAAARAQGMKILLDFHFSDTWADPGKQFVPAAWKNIRSVAILGDSIYNYTFKTLQHLNGKGLLPEYVQLGNETNCGMLYTGAPQGFPTANVCNDQWSSMGKLINRGIQAVRDVTQSTSIQTKVVLHVADPKNVDWWFTNIKNNGGVIDFDIIGFSYYPLWHPTVPLEAISDYISDFREKFSKNVLILETAYPWTAAGEDSYTNLFGGGSPLTDYPFSEDGQYDLMKKLTIEVKQGKGMGLIYWEPAWISADMKDLWGTGSSWENCTFFNFEGNTIKGIDYMNYEYQ
;
A
#
# COMPACT_ATOMS: atom_id res chain seq x y z
N MET A 1 -32.62 -52.02 -78.76
CA MET A 1 -32.73 -50.86 -77.91
C MET A 1 -32.12 -51.23 -76.55
N LYS A 2 -30.86 -50.90 -76.28
CA LYS A 2 -30.16 -51.18 -75.01
C LYS A 2 -30.09 -49.91 -74.24
N LYS A 3 -30.67 -49.89 -72.98
CA LYS A 3 -30.56 -48.78 -72.02
C LYS A 3 -29.28 -48.94 -71.26
N PHE A 4 -28.40 -47.96 -71.26
CA PHE A 4 -27.26 -47.84 -70.38
C PHE A 4 -27.67 -47.16 -69.07
N LEU A 5 -27.41 -47.85 -67.96
CA LEU A 5 -27.55 -47.31 -66.61
C LEU A 5 -26.20 -46.79 -66.17
N THR A 6 -26.08 -45.50 -65.98
CA THR A 6 -24.87 -44.85 -65.42
C THR A 6 -25.01 -44.71 -63.90
N THR A 7 -24.17 -45.44 -63.17
CA THR A 7 -24.09 -45.36 -61.74
C THR A 7 -23.10 -44.27 -61.37
N ALA A 8 -23.57 -43.19 -60.66
CA ALA A 8 -22.73 -42.16 -60.16
C ALA A 8 -22.23 -42.55 -58.75
N LEU A 9 -20.93 -42.65 -58.60
CA LEU A 9 -20.24 -42.90 -57.33
C LEU A 9 -20.04 -41.57 -56.62
N VAL A 10 -20.73 -41.34 -55.52
CA VAL A 10 -20.54 -40.18 -54.66
C VAL A 10 -19.48 -40.52 -53.62
N SER A 11 -18.29 -39.97 -53.80
CA SER A 11 -17.21 -40.08 -52.77
C SER A 11 -17.46 -39.06 -51.66
N PHE A 12 -17.73 -39.56 -50.45
CA PHE A 12 -17.83 -38.76 -49.25
C PHE A 12 -16.43 -38.51 -48.70
N VAL A 13 -15.89 -37.29 -48.81
CA VAL A 13 -14.64 -36.90 -48.16
C VAL A 13 -14.97 -36.45 -46.71
N LEU A 14 -14.57 -37.28 -45.76
CA LEU A 14 -14.65 -36.96 -44.34
C LEU A 14 -13.50 -35.98 -44.01
N VAL A 15 -13.80 -34.71 -43.83
CA VAL A 15 -12.85 -33.73 -43.31
C VAL A 15 -12.85 -33.86 -41.78
N LEU A 16 -11.82 -34.48 -41.23
CA LEU A 16 -11.51 -34.44 -39.79
C LEU A 16 -11.00 -33.04 -39.43
N VAL A 17 -11.88 -32.22 -38.87
CA VAL A 17 -11.47 -30.98 -38.21
C VAL A 17 -10.85 -31.36 -36.88
N CYS A 18 -9.51 -31.35 -36.82
CA CYS A 18 -8.77 -31.41 -35.59
C CYS A 18 -8.95 -30.08 -34.84
N CYS A 19 -9.80 -30.01 -33.84
CA CYS A 19 -9.81 -28.90 -32.89
C CYS A 19 -8.55 -29.01 -32.01
N SER A 20 -7.48 -28.33 -32.38
CA SER A 20 -6.40 -28.03 -31.46
C SER A 20 -6.93 -27.00 -30.48
N SER A 21 -7.14 -27.41 -29.24
CA SER A 21 -7.32 -26.48 -28.11
C SER A 21 -5.97 -25.89 -27.78
N ASP A 22 -5.56 -24.89 -28.56
CA ASP A 22 -4.49 -24.00 -28.11
C ASP A 22 -5.03 -23.21 -26.93
N ALA A 23 -4.60 -23.56 -25.72
CA ALA A 23 -4.75 -22.67 -24.58
C ALA A 23 -4.08 -21.34 -24.96
N PRO A 24 -4.74 -20.20 -24.70
CA PRO A 24 -4.13 -18.91 -25.00
C PRO A 24 -2.77 -18.85 -24.31
N GLN A 25 -1.71 -18.74 -25.09
CA GLN A 25 -0.37 -18.42 -24.57
C GLN A 25 -0.51 -17.09 -23.85
N PRO A 26 0.15 -16.91 -22.68
CA PRO A 26 0.23 -15.61 -22.05
C PRO A 26 0.76 -14.63 -23.09
N THR A 27 -0.02 -13.63 -23.45
CA THR A 27 0.46 -12.51 -24.23
C THR A 27 1.44 -11.77 -23.34
N ASP A 28 2.73 -11.75 -23.71
CA ASP A 28 3.75 -10.87 -23.14
C ASP A 28 3.41 -9.42 -23.57
N GLU A 29 2.31 -8.88 -23.04
CA GLU A 29 2.10 -7.46 -23.16
C GLU A 29 3.16 -6.76 -22.29
N PRO A 30 3.90 -5.80 -22.85
CA PRO A 30 4.90 -5.07 -22.10
C PRO A 30 4.24 -4.39 -20.89
N ILE A 31 4.88 -4.46 -19.73
CA ILE A 31 4.44 -3.75 -18.52
C ILE A 31 4.35 -2.27 -18.90
N ALA A 32 3.16 -1.67 -18.76
CA ALA A 32 2.97 -0.24 -19.04
C ALA A 32 3.92 0.57 -18.14
N GLU A 33 4.70 1.45 -18.78
CA GLU A 33 5.55 2.38 -18.03
C GLU A 33 4.66 3.41 -17.34
N GLU A 34 4.83 3.53 -16.03
CA GLU A 34 4.17 4.53 -15.20
C GLU A 34 5.12 5.70 -14.95
N GLU A 35 4.54 6.89 -14.78
CA GLU A 35 5.30 8.02 -14.28
C GLU A 35 5.87 7.70 -12.89
N PHE A 36 7.14 8.05 -12.65
CA PHE A 36 7.79 7.77 -11.37
C PHE A 36 7.11 8.53 -10.23
N VAL A 37 6.78 7.82 -9.16
CA VAL A 37 6.04 8.34 -8.03
C VAL A 37 6.97 8.66 -6.86
N PHE A 38 6.94 9.90 -6.39
CA PHE A 38 7.41 10.28 -5.07
C PHE A 38 6.20 10.37 -4.14
N GLY A 39 6.10 9.43 -3.18
CA GLY A 39 4.96 9.34 -2.28
C GLY A 39 5.31 9.73 -0.85
N ALA A 40 4.29 10.22 -0.14
CA ALA A 40 4.31 10.43 1.30
C ALA A 40 3.07 9.81 1.94
N ASP A 41 3.26 8.99 3.00
CA ASP A 41 2.15 8.57 3.85
C ASP A 41 1.83 9.69 4.83
N LEU A 42 0.65 10.28 4.69
CA LEU A 42 0.23 11.45 5.45
C LEU A 42 -0.98 11.14 6.36
N SER A 43 -1.06 9.88 6.81
CA SER A 43 -2.23 9.38 7.50
C SER A 43 -2.49 10.03 8.86
N TYR A 44 -1.45 10.48 9.56
CA TYR A 44 -1.60 11.14 10.85
C TYR A 44 -1.72 12.67 10.78
N VAL A 45 -1.51 13.29 9.62
CA VAL A 45 -1.45 14.76 9.48
C VAL A 45 -2.67 15.45 10.07
N ASN A 46 -3.88 14.97 9.77
CA ASN A 46 -5.10 15.57 10.32
C ASN A 46 -5.14 15.54 11.84
N GLN A 47 -4.80 14.39 12.44
CA GLN A 47 -4.80 14.22 13.89
C GLN A 47 -3.74 15.10 14.54
N ILE A 48 -2.56 15.21 13.97
CA ILE A 48 -1.47 16.04 14.46
C ILE A 48 -1.88 17.53 14.46
N ILE A 49 -2.43 18.02 13.35
CA ILE A 49 -2.91 19.42 13.25
C ILE A 49 -4.02 19.68 14.27
N ASP A 50 -5.02 18.79 14.35
CA ASP A 50 -6.14 18.93 15.29
C ASP A 50 -5.69 18.89 16.76
N ARG A 51 -4.48 18.39 17.04
CA ARG A 51 -3.84 18.27 18.36
C ARG A 51 -2.65 19.20 18.54
N GLY A 52 -2.62 20.30 17.81
CA GLY A 52 -1.70 21.42 18.04
C GLY A 52 -0.34 21.31 17.34
N GLY A 53 -0.13 20.29 16.49
CA GLY A 53 1.08 20.22 15.68
C GLY A 53 1.17 21.38 14.70
N VAL A 54 2.37 21.94 14.55
CA VAL A 54 2.63 23.12 13.71
C VAL A 54 3.76 22.82 12.74
N TYR A 55 3.47 22.92 11.46
CA TYR A 55 4.45 22.76 10.38
C TYR A 55 4.88 24.11 9.83
N LYS A 56 6.13 24.22 9.41
CA LYS A 56 6.73 25.44 8.89
C LYS A 56 7.59 25.17 7.66
N ALA A 57 7.54 26.12 6.74
CA ALA A 57 8.50 26.26 5.66
C ALA A 57 9.30 27.54 5.91
N GLY A 58 10.55 27.39 6.42
CA GLY A 58 11.28 28.49 7.03
C GLY A 58 10.53 29.03 8.25
N ASP A 59 10.35 30.36 8.32
CA ASP A 59 9.64 31.02 9.44
C ASP A 59 8.12 31.07 9.27
N THR A 60 7.56 30.48 8.20
CA THR A 60 6.13 30.58 7.88
C THR A 60 5.42 29.28 8.25
N ILE A 61 4.35 29.39 9.07
CA ILE A 61 3.43 28.28 9.33
C ILE A 61 2.73 27.92 8.01
N THR A 62 2.81 26.64 7.64
CA THR A 62 2.35 26.14 6.35
C THR A 62 1.60 24.83 6.51
N ASP A 63 0.62 24.58 5.65
CA ASP A 63 -0.06 23.29 5.55
C ASP A 63 0.92 22.22 5.04
N PRO A 64 1.10 21.08 5.73
CA PRO A 64 2.02 20.04 5.30
C PRO A 64 1.65 19.43 3.93
N TYR A 65 0.39 19.37 3.54
CA TYR A 65 0.03 18.93 2.18
C TYR A 65 0.61 19.85 1.10
N VAL A 66 0.63 21.17 1.35
CA VAL A 66 1.29 22.14 0.46
C VAL A 66 2.79 21.90 0.43
N VAL A 67 3.41 21.73 1.61
CA VAL A 67 4.87 21.50 1.71
C VAL A 67 5.29 20.27 0.88
N PHE A 68 4.60 19.13 1.06
CA PHE A 68 4.96 17.91 0.32
C PHE A 68 4.80 18.07 -1.19
N ALA A 69 3.70 18.70 -1.65
CA ALA A 69 3.49 18.94 -3.08
C ALA A 69 4.55 19.88 -3.68
N GLU A 70 4.89 20.99 -3.01
CA GLU A 70 5.93 21.92 -3.45
C GLU A 70 7.33 21.27 -3.44
N LYS A 71 7.56 20.28 -2.58
CA LYS A 71 8.78 19.50 -2.50
C LYS A 71 8.84 18.29 -3.45
N GLY A 72 7.82 18.13 -4.31
CA GLY A 72 7.84 17.15 -5.39
C GLY A 72 7.09 15.85 -5.10
N ALA A 73 6.35 15.74 -3.99
CA ALA A 73 5.47 14.61 -3.77
C ALA A 73 4.33 14.60 -4.79
N THR A 74 4.20 13.49 -5.52
CA THR A 74 3.17 13.28 -6.55
C THR A 74 2.05 12.36 -6.10
N LEU A 75 2.21 11.70 -4.93
CA LEU A 75 1.26 10.77 -4.36
C LEU A 75 1.18 10.91 -2.84
N ALA A 76 -0.04 10.91 -2.30
CA ALA A 76 -0.29 10.77 -0.87
C ALA A 76 -0.91 9.39 -0.58
N ARG A 77 -0.35 8.66 0.38
CA ARG A 77 -0.91 7.40 0.89
C ARG A 77 -1.67 7.68 2.18
N PHE A 78 -2.83 7.03 2.33
CA PHE A 78 -3.68 7.12 3.52
C PHE A 78 -4.14 5.74 3.92
N ARG A 79 -3.87 5.32 5.18
CA ARG A 79 -4.45 4.11 5.75
C ARG A 79 -5.90 4.35 6.12
N LEU A 80 -6.69 3.31 6.01
CA LEU A 80 -8.09 3.30 6.42
C LEU A 80 -8.35 2.15 7.38
N TRP A 81 -8.74 2.47 8.60
CA TRP A 81 -9.25 1.51 9.57
C TRP A 81 -10.77 1.36 9.46
N HIS A 82 -11.28 0.17 9.81
CA HIS A 82 -12.69 -0.16 9.60
C HIS A 82 -13.61 0.63 10.55
N ASN A 83 -13.33 0.60 11.87
CA ASN A 83 -14.04 1.37 12.89
C ASN A 83 -13.12 1.68 14.07
N PRO A 84 -12.23 2.65 13.96
CA PRO A 84 -11.16 2.91 14.93
C PRO A 84 -11.66 3.74 16.13
N VAL A 85 -12.63 3.23 16.90
CA VAL A 85 -13.22 3.96 18.05
C VAL A 85 -12.17 4.36 19.09
N TRP A 86 -11.09 3.60 19.22
CA TRP A 86 -9.99 3.88 20.12
C TRP A 86 -9.31 5.23 19.85
N THR A 87 -9.28 5.71 18.62
CA THR A 87 -8.67 7.01 18.24
C THR A 87 -9.37 8.19 18.88
N LYS A 88 -10.64 8.01 19.25
CA LYS A 88 -11.42 8.95 20.06
C LYS A 88 -11.28 8.66 21.55
N GLU A 89 -11.34 7.38 21.94
CA GLU A 89 -11.35 6.95 23.34
C GLU A 89 -10.06 7.30 24.09
N VAL A 90 -8.90 7.32 23.43
CA VAL A 90 -7.62 7.71 24.04
C VAL A 90 -7.60 9.15 24.56
N TYR A 91 -8.53 9.99 24.13
CA TYR A 91 -8.68 11.36 24.59
C TYR A 91 -9.75 11.56 25.67
N GLY A 92 -10.48 10.48 26.07
CA GLY A 92 -11.56 10.59 27.05
C GLY A 92 -12.63 11.59 26.58
N ASP A 93 -13.00 12.53 27.48
CA ASP A 93 -14.04 13.55 27.20
C ASP A 93 -13.64 14.54 26.10
N GLU A 94 -12.35 14.71 25.81
CA GLU A 94 -11.84 15.56 24.72
C GLU A 94 -11.91 14.89 23.36
N GLY A 95 -12.22 13.59 23.29
CA GLY A 95 -12.35 12.86 22.05
C GLY A 95 -13.69 13.16 21.36
N THR A 96 -13.66 13.93 20.28
CA THR A 96 -14.86 14.37 19.58
C THR A 96 -15.08 13.68 18.22
N GLN A 97 -14.03 13.11 17.64
CA GLN A 97 -14.04 12.49 16.30
C GLN A 97 -13.14 11.26 16.25
N LEU A 98 -13.34 10.45 15.21
CA LEU A 98 -12.44 9.36 14.86
C LEU A 98 -11.34 9.88 13.92
N TYR A 99 -10.19 9.22 13.94
CA TYR A 99 -9.11 9.45 12.97
C TYR A 99 -8.81 8.17 12.20
N ASN A 100 -8.38 8.31 10.96
CA ASN A 100 -8.17 7.23 10.00
C ASN A 100 -9.44 6.36 9.76
N ASP A 101 -10.63 6.87 10.07
CA ASP A 101 -11.91 6.36 9.58
C ASP A 101 -12.23 6.96 8.20
N LEU A 102 -13.31 6.53 7.57
CA LEU A 102 -13.69 7.01 6.24
C LEU A 102 -13.91 8.54 6.19
N SER A 103 -14.43 9.14 7.26
CA SER A 103 -14.68 10.59 7.30
C SER A 103 -13.40 11.39 7.34
N ASP A 104 -12.46 10.98 8.19
CA ASP A 104 -11.17 11.62 8.34
C ASP A 104 -10.29 11.41 7.09
N VAL A 105 -10.25 10.19 6.57
CA VAL A 105 -9.52 9.87 5.32
C VAL A 105 -10.07 10.65 4.13
N ALA A 106 -11.39 10.84 4.02
CA ALA A 106 -11.97 11.67 2.97
C ALA A 106 -11.53 13.15 3.08
N ARG A 107 -11.37 13.67 4.32
CA ARG A 107 -10.80 15.01 4.58
C ARG A 107 -9.35 15.09 4.12
N ALA A 108 -8.53 14.10 4.47
CA ALA A 108 -7.14 14.02 4.07
C ALA A 108 -6.95 13.90 2.55
N ILE A 109 -7.72 13.04 1.89
CA ILE A 109 -7.73 12.90 0.43
C ILE A 109 -8.08 14.22 -0.24
N ALA A 110 -9.09 14.93 0.25
CA ALA A 110 -9.49 16.21 -0.33
C ALA A 110 -8.36 17.26 -0.23
N ALA A 111 -7.64 17.31 0.90
CA ALA A 111 -6.51 18.21 1.09
C ALA A 111 -5.35 17.87 0.14
N ALA A 112 -4.96 16.59 0.03
CA ALA A 112 -3.90 16.15 -0.87
C ALA A 112 -4.25 16.39 -2.35
N ARG A 113 -5.49 16.10 -2.77
CA ARG A 113 -5.96 16.37 -4.13
C ARG A 113 -5.97 17.86 -4.48
N ALA A 114 -6.28 18.73 -3.52
CA ALA A 114 -6.22 20.18 -3.74
C ALA A 114 -4.80 20.65 -4.08
N GLN A 115 -3.78 19.87 -3.72
CA GLN A 115 -2.37 20.09 -4.09
C GLN A 115 -1.92 19.30 -5.32
N GLY A 116 -2.83 18.61 -6.02
CA GLY A 116 -2.53 17.86 -7.25
C GLY A 116 -1.93 16.47 -7.03
N MET A 117 -1.85 15.97 -5.80
CA MET A 117 -1.32 14.63 -5.53
C MET A 117 -2.34 13.53 -5.93
N LYS A 118 -1.84 12.44 -6.54
CA LYS A 118 -2.56 11.17 -6.68
C LYS A 118 -2.76 10.55 -5.30
N ILE A 119 -3.72 9.63 -5.19
CA ILE A 119 -4.07 9.01 -3.91
C ILE A 119 -3.85 7.50 -3.97
N LEU A 120 -3.22 6.95 -2.95
CA LEU A 120 -3.22 5.54 -2.61
C LEU A 120 -3.99 5.35 -1.31
N LEU A 121 -5.11 4.62 -1.37
CA LEU A 121 -5.92 4.26 -0.20
C LEU A 121 -5.55 2.87 0.28
N ASP A 122 -5.07 2.77 1.52
CA ASP A 122 -4.64 1.52 2.15
C ASP A 122 -5.70 0.97 3.11
N PHE A 123 -6.38 -0.10 2.71
CA PHE A 123 -7.34 -0.81 3.56
C PHE A 123 -6.61 -1.74 4.52
N HIS A 124 -6.56 -1.41 5.80
CA HIS A 124 -6.03 -2.32 6.82
C HIS A 124 -6.96 -3.51 7.12
N PHE A 125 -8.25 -3.42 6.78
CA PHE A 125 -9.29 -4.40 7.14
C PHE A 125 -9.30 -4.75 8.64
N SER A 126 -8.97 -3.78 9.47
CA SER A 126 -8.87 -3.87 10.92
C SER A 126 -9.43 -2.59 11.54
N ASP A 127 -9.82 -2.64 12.82
CA ASP A 127 -10.20 -1.44 13.60
C ASP A 127 -8.96 -0.69 14.14
N THR A 128 -7.76 -1.24 13.92
CA THR A 128 -6.48 -0.72 14.38
C THR A 128 -5.36 -1.10 13.43
N TRP A 129 -4.13 -0.84 13.82
CA TRP A 129 -2.93 -1.17 13.08
C TRP A 129 -2.92 -2.61 12.56
N ALA A 130 -2.55 -2.76 11.29
CA ALA A 130 -2.21 -4.02 10.65
C ALA A 130 -0.72 -3.98 10.24
N ASP A 131 0.03 -4.99 10.68
CA ASP A 131 1.44 -5.22 10.35
C ASP A 131 1.71 -6.74 10.31
N PRO A 132 2.93 -7.23 10.01
CA PRO A 132 3.19 -8.66 9.93
C PRO A 132 2.84 -9.46 11.19
N GLY A 133 2.82 -8.80 12.37
CA GLY A 133 2.47 -9.40 13.66
C GLY A 133 1.03 -9.13 14.12
N LYS A 134 0.34 -8.20 13.49
CA LYS A 134 -0.98 -7.71 13.93
C LYS A 134 -1.94 -7.65 12.76
N GLN A 135 -2.79 -8.67 12.62
CA GLN A 135 -3.84 -8.75 11.58
C GLN A 135 -5.19 -8.99 12.26
N PHE A 136 -5.60 -8.01 13.09
CA PHE A 136 -6.78 -8.14 13.95
C PHE A 136 -8.08 -8.17 13.15
N VAL A 137 -9.00 -9.06 13.61
CA VAL A 137 -10.37 -9.12 13.08
C VAL A 137 -11.16 -7.91 13.57
N PRO A 138 -11.79 -7.11 12.68
CA PRO A 138 -12.68 -6.03 13.08
C PRO A 138 -13.82 -6.52 13.97
N ALA A 139 -14.22 -5.74 14.96
CA ALA A 139 -15.27 -6.08 15.90
C ALA A 139 -16.58 -6.48 15.17
N ALA A 140 -16.92 -5.76 14.10
CA ALA A 140 -18.11 -6.00 13.29
C ALA A 140 -18.12 -7.38 12.60
N TRP A 141 -16.96 -8.00 12.38
CA TRP A 141 -16.83 -9.26 11.63
C TRP A 141 -16.61 -10.50 12.51
N LYS A 142 -16.39 -10.32 13.83
CA LYS A 142 -16.05 -11.43 14.77
C LYS A 142 -17.07 -12.58 14.79
N ASN A 143 -18.33 -12.34 14.42
CA ASN A 143 -19.39 -13.35 14.39
C ASN A 143 -19.50 -14.12 13.07
N ILE A 144 -18.69 -13.80 12.08
CA ILE A 144 -18.69 -14.51 10.77
C ILE A 144 -18.11 -15.90 10.96
N ARG A 145 -18.71 -16.90 10.29
CA ARG A 145 -18.31 -18.32 10.39
C ARG A 145 -18.11 -18.97 9.02
N SER A 146 -18.09 -18.16 7.94
CA SER A 146 -17.91 -18.64 6.57
C SER A 146 -16.98 -17.71 5.82
N VAL A 147 -15.99 -18.27 5.12
CA VAL A 147 -15.08 -17.48 4.28
C VAL A 147 -15.81 -16.76 3.14
N ALA A 148 -16.91 -17.33 2.64
CA ALA A 148 -17.72 -16.69 1.62
C ALA A 148 -18.39 -15.41 2.17
N ILE A 149 -19.02 -15.50 3.35
CA ILE A 149 -19.63 -14.33 4.03
C ILE A 149 -18.58 -13.29 4.39
N LEU A 150 -17.38 -13.72 4.82
CA LEU A 150 -16.27 -12.80 5.10
C LEU A 150 -15.80 -12.09 3.82
N GLY A 151 -15.70 -12.83 2.70
CA GLY A 151 -15.42 -12.25 1.40
C GLY A 151 -16.49 -11.24 0.96
N ASP A 152 -17.78 -11.53 1.18
CA ASP A 152 -18.86 -10.57 0.91
C ASP A 152 -18.75 -9.33 1.81
N SER A 153 -18.29 -9.48 3.04
CA SER A 153 -18.04 -8.34 3.95
C SER A 153 -16.90 -7.46 3.46
N ILE A 154 -15.78 -8.03 3.00
CA ILE A 154 -14.68 -7.32 2.37
C ILE A 154 -15.16 -6.59 1.11
N TYR A 155 -15.87 -7.31 0.22
CA TYR A 155 -16.45 -6.71 -0.98
C TYR A 155 -17.32 -5.50 -0.64
N ASN A 156 -18.30 -5.68 0.23
CA ASN A 156 -19.25 -4.62 0.58
C ASN A 156 -18.58 -3.42 1.25
N TYR A 157 -17.59 -3.66 2.11
CA TYR A 157 -16.86 -2.58 2.76
C TYR A 157 -16.03 -1.81 1.76
N THR A 158 -15.23 -2.48 0.93
CA THR A 158 -14.42 -1.87 -0.12
C THR A 158 -15.29 -1.11 -1.13
N PHE A 159 -16.35 -1.76 -1.64
CA PHE A 159 -17.28 -1.17 -2.61
C PHE A 159 -17.95 0.10 -2.07
N LYS A 160 -18.52 0.06 -0.86
CA LYS A 160 -19.22 1.21 -0.26
C LYS A 160 -18.25 2.36 0.03
N THR A 161 -17.04 2.06 0.50
CA THR A 161 -15.99 3.06 0.72
C THR A 161 -15.64 3.77 -0.57
N LEU A 162 -15.32 3.03 -1.63
CA LEU A 162 -14.95 3.61 -2.92
C LEU A 162 -16.11 4.33 -3.59
N GLN A 163 -17.34 3.80 -3.49
CA GLN A 163 -18.55 4.47 -3.98
C GLN A 163 -18.78 5.80 -3.27
N HIS A 164 -18.59 5.86 -1.94
CA HIS A 164 -18.69 7.08 -1.16
C HIS A 164 -17.66 8.12 -1.61
N LEU A 165 -16.39 7.72 -1.76
CA LEU A 165 -15.32 8.59 -2.24
C LEU A 165 -15.58 9.05 -3.67
N ASN A 166 -16.02 8.16 -4.56
CA ASN A 166 -16.38 8.52 -5.93
C ASN A 166 -17.50 9.56 -5.98
N GLY A 167 -18.53 9.41 -5.15
CA GLY A 167 -19.64 10.38 -5.04
C GLY A 167 -19.20 11.77 -4.58
N LYS A 168 -18.00 11.88 -4.00
CA LYS A 168 -17.38 13.15 -3.60
C LYS A 168 -16.30 13.65 -4.57
N GLY A 169 -16.02 12.94 -5.67
CA GLY A 169 -14.91 13.25 -6.57
C GLY A 169 -13.52 12.91 -5.97
N LEU A 170 -13.49 12.00 -5.00
CA LEU A 170 -12.29 11.62 -4.23
C LEU A 170 -11.85 10.17 -4.50
N LEU A 171 -12.28 9.56 -5.62
CA LEU A 171 -11.90 8.19 -5.95
C LEU A 171 -10.38 8.06 -6.09
N PRO A 172 -9.70 7.15 -5.36
CA PRO A 172 -8.25 7.01 -5.42
C PRO A 172 -7.76 6.39 -6.73
N GLU A 173 -6.55 6.74 -7.17
CA GLU A 173 -5.85 6.12 -8.30
C GLU A 173 -5.33 4.73 -7.96
N TYR A 174 -5.02 4.49 -6.68
CA TYR A 174 -4.48 3.21 -6.20
C TYR A 174 -5.24 2.77 -4.95
N VAL A 175 -5.51 1.47 -4.86
CA VAL A 175 -6.10 0.84 -3.68
C VAL A 175 -5.22 -0.32 -3.24
N GLN A 176 -4.75 -0.25 -2.02
CA GLN A 176 -4.03 -1.32 -1.35
C GLN A 176 -5.02 -2.19 -0.56
N LEU A 177 -5.02 -3.49 -0.84
CA LEU A 177 -5.91 -4.46 -0.19
C LEU A 177 -5.17 -5.24 0.90
N GLY A 178 -5.19 -4.71 2.09
CA GLY A 178 -4.43 -5.20 3.25
C GLY A 178 -3.05 -4.57 3.37
N ASN A 179 -2.59 -4.38 4.61
CA ASN A 179 -1.27 -3.85 4.93
C ASN A 179 -0.35 -4.94 5.44
N GLU A 180 0.85 -5.05 4.84
CA GLU A 180 1.92 -5.99 5.25
C GLU A 180 1.43 -7.41 5.54
N THR A 181 0.74 -8.00 4.57
CA THR A 181 0.04 -9.28 4.70
C THR A 181 0.95 -10.51 4.62
N ASN A 182 2.16 -10.43 5.20
CA ASN A 182 3.17 -11.48 5.17
C ASN A 182 2.64 -12.86 5.60
N CYS A 183 1.95 -12.91 6.75
CA CYS A 183 1.24 -14.12 7.20
C CYS A 183 -0.26 -14.10 6.87
N GLY A 184 -0.70 -13.24 5.95
CA GLY A 184 -2.10 -13.11 5.55
C GLY A 184 -2.86 -12.04 6.33
N MET A 185 -4.18 -12.16 6.48
CA MET A 185 -5.04 -11.17 7.14
C MET A 185 -6.10 -11.81 8.03
N LEU A 186 -6.69 -11.02 8.94
CA LEU A 186 -7.86 -11.38 9.74
C LEU A 186 -7.66 -12.66 10.57
N TYR A 187 -6.51 -12.80 11.22
CA TYR A 187 -6.24 -13.97 12.06
C TYR A 187 -5.89 -13.61 13.51
N THR A 188 -5.39 -12.40 13.79
CA THR A 188 -5.02 -11.99 15.15
C THR A 188 -6.29 -11.75 15.97
N GLY A 189 -6.38 -12.37 17.16
CA GLY A 189 -7.56 -12.26 18.02
C GLY A 189 -8.83 -12.83 17.41
N ALA A 190 -8.70 -13.69 16.40
CA ALA A 190 -9.85 -14.34 15.78
C ALA A 190 -10.58 -15.26 16.77
N PRO A 191 -11.92 -15.14 16.93
CA PRO A 191 -12.66 -16.03 17.81
C PRO A 191 -12.74 -17.44 17.21
N GLN A 192 -13.04 -18.42 18.08
CA GLN A 192 -13.19 -19.81 17.64
C GLN A 192 -14.19 -19.94 16.50
N GLY A 193 -13.82 -20.65 15.44
CA GLY A 193 -14.63 -20.88 14.25
C GLY A 193 -14.70 -19.69 13.28
N PHE A 194 -13.94 -18.63 13.51
CA PHE A 194 -13.78 -17.56 12.53
C PHE A 194 -12.95 -18.06 11.34
N PRO A 195 -13.32 -17.72 10.08
CA PRO A 195 -12.62 -18.18 8.89
C PRO A 195 -11.38 -17.32 8.60
N THR A 196 -10.29 -17.59 9.32
CA THR A 196 -9.02 -16.85 9.15
C THR A 196 -8.41 -17.03 7.77
N ALA A 197 -7.53 -16.09 7.39
CA ALA A 197 -6.73 -16.15 6.16
C ALA A 197 -5.23 -16.10 6.50
N ASN A 198 -4.78 -16.99 7.40
CA ASN A 198 -3.38 -17.07 7.85
C ASN A 198 -2.56 -17.96 6.90
N VAL A 199 -1.79 -17.34 6.00
CA VAL A 199 -0.99 -18.04 4.98
C VAL A 199 0.25 -18.71 5.57
N CYS A 200 0.74 -18.29 6.73
CA CYS A 200 1.77 -19.00 7.47
C CYS A 200 1.26 -20.35 8.04
N ASN A 201 -0.06 -20.53 8.09
CA ASN A 201 -0.74 -21.80 8.37
C ASN A 201 -1.39 -22.39 7.10
N ASP A 202 -0.81 -22.12 5.93
CA ASP A 202 -1.22 -22.67 4.63
C ASP A 202 -2.66 -22.32 4.18
N GLN A 203 -3.25 -21.21 4.70
CA GLN A 203 -4.61 -20.81 4.34
C GLN A 203 -4.68 -19.94 3.06
N TRP A 204 -3.85 -20.25 2.06
CA TRP A 204 -3.78 -19.51 0.79
C TRP A 204 -5.11 -19.42 0.05
N SER A 205 -5.88 -20.54 0.04
CA SER A 205 -7.21 -20.55 -0.59
C SER A 205 -8.20 -19.57 0.06
N SER A 206 -8.15 -19.44 1.40
CA SER A 206 -8.97 -18.44 2.12
C SER A 206 -8.50 -17.03 1.78
N MET A 207 -7.19 -16.78 1.87
CA MET A 207 -6.59 -15.49 1.54
C MET A 207 -6.94 -15.04 0.12
N GLY A 208 -6.78 -15.94 -0.86
CA GLY A 208 -7.08 -15.64 -2.26
C GLY A 208 -8.56 -15.31 -2.49
N LYS A 209 -9.49 -16.01 -1.82
CA LYS A 209 -10.92 -15.67 -1.88
C LYS A 209 -11.20 -14.26 -1.35
N LEU A 210 -10.58 -13.89 -0.24
CA LEU A 210 -10.78 -12.56 0.36
C LEU A 210 -10.21 -11.45 -0.53
N ILE A 211 -8.98 -11.61 -1.00
CA ILE A 211 -8.32 -10.65 -1.91
C ILE A 211 -9.14 -10.48 -3.20
N ASN A 212 -9.54 -11.59 -3.85
CA ASN A 212 -10.33 -11.53 -5.08
C ASN A 212 -11.67 -10.80 -4.89
N ARG A 213 -12.29 -10.90 -3.70
CA ARG A 213 -13.53 -10.14 -3.39
C ARG A 213 -13.23 -8.65 -3.25
N GLY A 214 -12.10 -8.27 -2.64
CA GLY A 214 -11.64 -6.88 -2.61
C GLY A 214 -11.35 -6.34 -4.01
N ILE A 215 -10.62 -7.09 -4.83
CA ILE A 215 -10.33 -6.73 -6.24
C ILE A 215 -11.63 -6.52 -7.01
N GLN A 216 -12.59 -7.46 -6.92
CA GLN A 216 -13.88 -7.34 -7.57
C GLN A 216 -14.60 -6.04 -7.19
N ALA A 217 -14.58 -5.66 -5.91
CA ALA A 217 -15.20 -4.42 -5.45
C ALA A 217 -14.55 -3.18 -6.09
N VAL A 218 -13.21 -3.16 -6.22
CA VAL A 218 -12.49 -2.08 -6.90
C VAL A 218 -12.89 -2.01 -8.38
N ARG A 219 -12.87 -3.14 -9.09
CA ARG A 219 -13.22 -3.21 -10.53
C ARG A 219 -14.68 -2.78 -10.76
N ASP A 220 -15.60 -3.25 -9.93
CA ASP A 220 -17.03 -2.92 -10.06
C ASP A 220 -17.32 -1.42 -9.87
N VAL A 221 -16.64 -0.75 -8.93
CA VAL A 221 -16.79 0.71 -8.76
C VAL A 221 -16.19 1.47 -9.93
N THR A 222 -15.04 1.05 -10.42
CA THR A 222 -14.27 1.81 -11.42
C THR A 222 -14.69 1.56 -12.86
N GLN A 223 -15.50 0.53 -13.10
CA GLN A 223 -15.96 0.15 -14.44
C GLN A 223 -16.62 1.30 -15.23
N SER A 224 -17.27 2.24 -14.54
CA SER A 224 -17.98 3.36 -15.14
C SER A 224 -17.38 4.73 -14.81
N THR A 225 -16.15 4.78 -14.27
CA THR A 225 -15.46 6.00 -13.88
C THR A 225 -14.33 6.35 -14.83
N SER A 226 -13.90 7.62 -14.84
CA SER A 226 -12.73 8.05 -15.60
C SER A 226 -11.41 7.61 -14.97
N ILE A 227 -11.40 7.38 -13.65
CA ILE A 227 -10.23 6.88 -12.91
C ILE A 227 -10.29 5.35 -12.93
N GLN A 228 -9.30 4.73 -13.54
CA GLN A 228 -9.11 3.28 -13.51
C GLN A 228 -8.20 2.93 -12.34
N THR A 229 -8.81 2.73 -11.18
CA THR A 229 -8.09 2.46 -9.93
C THR A 229 -7.28 1.16 -10.04
N LYS A 230 -5.99 1.24 -9.74
CA LYS A 230 -5.08 0.10 -9.72
C LYS A 230 -5.06 -0.56 -8.34
N VAL A 231 -5.00 -1.88 -8.34
CA VAL A 231 -4.93 -2.69 -7.12
C VAL A 231 -3.49 -2.98 -6.76
N VAL A 232 -3.14 -2.70 -5.52
CA VAL A 232 -1.83 -2.95 -4.93
C VAL A 232 -1.96 -4.05 -3.86
N LEU A 233 -1.04 -5.02 -3.87
CA LEU A 233 -0.89 -5.99 -2.79
C LEU A 233 0.43 -5.74 -2.07
N HIS A 234 0.46 -5.90 -0.74
CA HIS A 234 1.53 -5.42 0.12
C HIS A 234 2.09 -6.48 1.07
N VAL A 235 3.41 -6.63 1.07
CA VAL A 235 4.16 -7.41 2.06
C VAL A 235 5.34 -6.62 2.61
N ALA A 236 5.72 -6.87 3.85
CA ALA A 236 6.94 -6.29 4.45
C ALA A 236 8.17 -7.09 4.05
N ASP A 237 9.31 -6.40 3.89
CA ASP A 237 10.63 -6.93 3.59
C ASP A 237 10.72 -7.60 2.20
N PRO A 238 11.53 -7.07 1.28
CA PRO A 238 11.63 -7.56 -0.10
C PRO A 238 11.98 -9.05 -0.21
N LYS A 239 12.66 -9.64 0.77
CA LYS A 239 12.94 -11.09 0.79
C LYS A 239 11.68 -11.96 0.80
N ASN A 240 10.53 -11.42 1.23
CA ASN A 240 9.27 -12.15 1.31
C ASN A 240 8.45 -12.07 0.01
N VAL A 241 8.76 -11.14 -0.89
CA VAL A 241 7.96 -10.83 -2.09
C VAL A 241 7.84 -12.06 -2.98
N ASP A 242 8.95 -12.68 -3.30
CA ASP A 242 8.97 -13.84 -4.22
C ASP A 242 8.12 -15.00 -3.71
N TRP A 243 8.32 -15.39 -2.47
CA TRP A 243 7.56 -16.45 -1.84
C TRP A 243 6.07 -16.13 -1.76
N TRP A 244 5.73 -14.93 -1.31
CA TRP A 244 4.34 -14.54 -1.09
C TRP A 244 3.56 -14.42 -2.39
N PHE A 245 4.11 -13.69 -3.39
CA PHE A 245 3.42 -13.50 -4.66
C PHE A 245 3.34 -14.78 -5.50
N THR A 246 4.33 -15.66 -5.42
CA THR A 246 4.25 -16.99 -6.04
C THR A 246 3.11 -17.81 -5.45
N ASN A 247 2.96 -17.83 -4.13
CA ASN A 247 1.93 -18.62 -3.46
C ASN A 247 0.53 -18.01 -3.59
N ILE A 248 0.37 -16.70 -3.48
CA ILE A 248 -0.95 -16.09 -3.65
C ILE A 248 -1.48 -16.29 -5.07
N LYS A 249 -0.61 -16.29 -6.07
CA LYS A 249 -0.97 -16.62 -7.45
C LYS A 249 -1.34 -18.09 -7.61
N ASN A 250 -0.47 -19.02 -7.18
CA ASN A 250 -0.60 -20.43 -7.46
C ASN A 250 -1.58 -21.16 -6.53
N ASN A 251 -1.60 -20.81 -5.25
CA ASN A 251 -2.39 -21.47 -4.21
C ASN A 251 -3.62 -20.63 -3.79
N GLY A 252 -3.54 -19.31 -3.94
CA GLY A 252 -4.64 -18.38 -3.68
C GLY A 252 -5.50 -18.08 -4.90
N GLY A 253 -4.99 -18.26 -6.12
CA GLY A 253 -5.69 -17.96 -7.36
C GLY A 253 -5.92 -16.46 -7.58
N VAL A 254 -5.00 -15.60 -7.12
CA VAL A 254 -5.07 -14.15 -7.31
C VAL A 254 -4.15 -13.76 -8.45
N ILE A 255 -4.73 -13.26 -9.54
CA ILE A 255 -4.01 -12.85 -10.75
C ILE A 255 -4.35 -11.42 -11.20
N ASP A 256 -5.55 -10.92 -10.87
CA ASP A 256 -6.04 -9.60 -11.27
C ASP A 256 -5.68 -8.52 -10.24
N PHE A 257 -4.38 -8.33 -10.02
CA PHE A 257 -3.83 -7.16 -9.33
C PHE A 257 -2.83 -6.46 -10.25
N ASP A 258 -2.52 -5.20 -9.97
CA ASP A 258 -1.75 -4.34 -10.87
C ASP A 258 -0.31 -4.12 -10.39
N ILE A 259 -0.09 -4.04 -9.08
CA ILE A 259 1.17 -3.57 -8.49
C ILE A 259 1.60 -4.48 -7.34
N ILE A 260 2.86 -4.86 -7.36
CA ILE A 260 3.56 -5.47 -6.23
C ILE A 260 4.07 -4.36 -5.33
N GLY A 261 3.62 -4.34 -4.09
CA GLY A 261 4.07 -3.41 -3.07
C GLY A 261 4.87 -4.09 -1.97
N PHE A 262 5.92 -3.43 -1.49
CA PHE A 262 6.64 -3.92 -0.32
C PHE A 262 7.17 -2.78 0.54
N SER A 263 7.30 -3.02 1.86
CA SER A 263 8.03 -2.15 2.78
C SER A 263 9.52 -2.46 2.71
N TYR A 264 10.34 -1.43 2.61
CA TYR A 264 11.79 -1.55 2.73
C TYR A 264 12.35 -0.50 3.67
N TYR A 265 12.70 -0.92 4.87
CA TYR A 265 13.39 -0.11 5.85
C TYR A 265 14.82 -0.64 6.01
N PRO A 266 15.84 0.05 5.50
CA PRO A 266 17.22 -0.49 5.47
C PRO A 266 17.75 -0.95 6.83
N LEU A 267 17.30 -0.30 7.92
CA LEU A 267 17.69 -0.66 9.29
C LEU A 267 16.98 -1.92 9.81
N TRP A 268 15.76 -2.21 9.35
CA TRP A 268 14.97 -3.37 9.78
C TRP A 268 15.08 -4.56 8.81
N HIS A 269 15.49 -4.31 7.57
CA HIS A 269 15.57 -5.32 6.51
C HIS A 269 17.04 -5.53 6.05
N PRO A 270 17.99 -5.78 6.94
CA PRO A 270 19.42 -5.82 6.61
C PRO A 270 19.82 -7.01 5.74
N THR A 271 18.91 -7.98 5.53
CA THR A 271 19.15 -9.13 4.65
C THR A 271 19.15 -8.77 3.16
N VAL A 272 18.57 -7.60 2.82
CA VAL A 272 18.60 -7.05 1.47
C VAL A 272 19.36 -5.73 1.52
N PRO A 273 20.61 -5.70 1.04
CA PRO A 273 21.40 -4.46 1.00
C PRO A 273 20.74 -3.41 0.11
N LEU A 274 20.96 -2.14 0.42
CA LEU A 274 20.44 -1.01 -0.34
C LEU A 274 20.80 -1.09 -1.83
N GLU A 275 22.04 -1.49 -2.13
CA GLU A 275 22.58 -1.63 -3.47
C GLU A 275 21.97 -2.80 -4.28
N ALA A 276 21.27 -3.71 -3.62
CA ALA A 276 20.62 -4.85 -4.29
C ALA A 276 19.16 -4.58 -4.64
N ILE A 277 18.58 -3.46 -4.21
CA ILE A 277 17.16 -3.15 -4.44
C ILE A 277 16.81 -3.10 -5.92
N SER A 278 17.69 -2.58 -6.76
CA SER A 278 17.49 -2.55 -8.23
C SER A 278 17.30 -3.95 -8.82
N ASP A 279 18.11 -4.92 -8.39
CA ASP A 279 18.03 -6.31 -8.85
C ASP A 279 16.73 -6.96 -8.39
N TYR A 280 16.38 -6.82 -7.10
CA TYR A 280 15.10 -7.33 -6.56
C TYR A 280 13.89 -6.79 -7.31
N ILE A 281 13.85 -5.48 -7.57
CA ILE A 281 12.75 -4.85 -8.32
C ILE A 281 12.70 -5.39 -9.75
N SER A 282 13.83 -5.49 -10.43
CA SER A 282 13.91 -6.03 -11.79
C SER A 282 13.41 -7.47 -11.85
N ASP A 283 13.87 -8.32 -10.93
CA ASP A 283 13.48 -9.73 -10.83
C ASP A 283 11.98 -9.90 -10.58
N PHE A 284 11.40 -9.08 -9.68
CA PHE A 284 9.96 -9.11 -9.41
C PHE A 284 9.15 -8.68 -10.63
N ARG A 285 9.58 -7.62 -11.32
CA ARG A 285 8.94 -7.16 -12.56
C ARG A 285 8.95 -8.23 -13.64
N GLU A 286 10.09 -8.85 -13.87
CA GLU A 286 10.24 -9.91 -14.87
C GLU A 286 9.41 -11.14 -14.51
N LYS A 287 9.53 -11.63 -13.28
CA LYS A 287 8.87 -12.85 -12.81
C LYS A 287 7.35 -12.76 -12.83
N PHE A 288 6.80 -11.64 -12.39
CA PHE A 288 5.35 -11.49 -12.19
C PHE A 288 4.66 -10.67 -13.27
N SER A 289 5.41 -10.02 -14.17
CA SER A 289 4.89 -9.09 -15.21
C SER A 289 4.01 -7.99 -14.59
N LYS A 290 4.46 -7.40 -13.46
CA LYS A 290 3.75 -6.36 -12.72
C LYS A 290 4.66 -5.17 -12.42
N ASN A 291 4.06 -3.99 -12.25
CA ASN A 291 4.76 -2.85 -11.69
C ASN A 291 5.13 -3.11 -10.21
N VAL A 292 6.22 -2.47 -9.76
CA VAL A 292 6.74 -2.61 -8.39
C VAL A 292 6.87 -1.25 -7.75
N LEU A 293 6.37 -1.12 -6.51
CA LEU A 293 6.37 0.11 -5.73
C LEU A 293 6.86 -0.18 -4.30
N ILE A 294 7.83 0.59 -3.81
CA ILE A 294 8.14 0.60 -2.38
C ILE A 294 7.05 1.40 -1.67
N LEU A 295 6.21 0.70 -0.89
CA LEU A 295 5.06 1.30 -0.21
C LEU A 295 5.41 1.99 1.09
N GLU A 296 6.51 1.55 1.72
CA GLU A 296 6.99 2.14 2.95
C GLU A 296 8.51 2.12 3.01
N THR A 297 9.08 3.24 3.38
CA THR A 297 10.49 3.39 3.75
C THR A 297 10.65 4.57 4.70
N ALA A 298 11.71 4.58 5.48
CA ALA A 298 12.14 5.75 6.25
C ALA A 298 13.59 5.59 6.71
N TYR A 299 14.16 6.71 7.15
CA TYR A 299 15.49 6.73 7.76
C TYR A 299 15.61 7.89 8.76
N PRO A 300 16.22 7.68 9.94
CA PRO A 300 16.37 8.75 10.92
C PRO A 300 17.30 9.87 10.45
N TRP A 301 16.88 11.13 10.70
CA TRP A 301 17.73 12.30 10.55
C TRP A 301 18.49 12.65 11.84
N THR A 302 18.11 12.04 12.97
CA THR A 302 18.77 12.22 14.28
C THR A 302 18.56 10.98 15.14
N ALA A 303 19.43 10.79 16.14
CA ALA A 303 19.24 9.80 17.19
C ALA A 303 18.51 10.37 18.43
N ALA A 304 18.25 11.68 18.46
CA ALA A 304 17.55 12.34 19.55
C ALA A 304 16.03 12.17 19.44
N GLY A 305 15.33 12.39 20.52
CA GLY A 305 13.89 12.56 20.59
C GLY A 305 13.56 13.85 21.33
N GLU A 306 12.43 14.46 21.01
CA GLU A 306 11.95 15.68 21.67
C GLU A 306 10.99 15.36 22.83
N ASP A 307 10.06 14.45 22.59
CA ASP A 307 9.06 14.09 23.58
C ASP A 307 9.42 12.80 24.35
N SER A 308 8.53 12.36 25.24
CA SER A 308 8.75 11.15 26.06
C SER A 308 8.31 9.86 25.38
N TYR A 309 7.74 9.94 24.19
CA TYR A 309 7.31 8.78 23.45
C TYR A 309 8.51 8.17 22.70
N THR A 310 8.89 6.97 23.11
CA THR A 310 10.10 6.32 22.58
C THR A 310 10.01 6.11 21.06
N ASN A 311 11.00 6.63 20.34
CA ASN A 311 11.12 6.43 18.91
C ASN A 311 11.30 4.96 18.52
N LEU A 312 10.61 4.49 17.48
CA LEU A 312 10.70 3.12 16.97
C LEU A 312 12.10 2.82 16.41
N PHE A 313 12.75 3.79 15.76
CA PHE A 313 14.17 3.75 15.42
C PHE A 313 15.03 4.35 16.55
N GLY A 314 14.80 3.91 17.79
CA GLY A 314 15.58 4.32 18.95
C GLY A 314 16.75 3.37 19.22
N GLY A 315 17.95 3.89 19.46
CA GLY A 315 19.10 3.12 19.95
C GLY A 315 19.83 2.24 18.92
N GLY A 316 19.47 2.28 17.65
CA GLY A 316 20.21 1.62 16.57
C GLY A 316 21.44 2.41 16.12
N SER A 317 22.34 1.75 15.38
CA SER A 317 23.46 2.42 14.70
C SER A 317 23.06 2.81 13.28
N PRO A 318 23.54 3.93 12.76
CA PRO A 318 23.33 4.30 11.36
C PRO A 318 24.04 3.31 10.43
N LEU A 319 23.61 3.24 9.19
CA LEU A 319 24.36 2.57 8.13
C LEU A 319 25.71 3.32 7.91
N THR A 320 26.73 2.57 7.51
CA THR A 320 28.13 3.07 7.49
C THR A 320 28.29 4.40 6.75
N ASP A 321 27.62 4.57 5.63
CA ASP A 321 27.79 5.76 4.76
C ASP A 321 26.66 6.80 4.97
N TYR A 322 25.71 6.54 5.87
CA TYR A 322 24.53 7.37 6.07
C TYR A 322 24.34 7.68 7.56
N PRO A 323 25.08 8.66 8.13
CA PRO A 323 24.94 9.04 9.55
C PRO A 323 23.51 9.52 9.84
N PHE A 324 23.05 9.38 11.10
CA PHE A 324 21.79 10.00 11.53
C PHE A 324 21.96 11.52 11.56
N SER A 325 21.74 12.12 10.43
CA SER A 325 21.79 13.57 10.18
C SER A 325 20.86 13.89 9.00
N GLU A 326 20.52 15.16 8.83
CA GLU A 326 19.73 15.62 7.68
C GLU A 326 20.38 15.26 6.35
N ASP A 327 21.72 15.40 6.25
CA ASP A 327 22.49 14.99 5.07
C ASP A 327 22.45 13.47 4.87
N GLY A 328 22.62 12.68 5.92
CA GLY A 328 22.60 11.22 5.82
C GLY A 328 21.22 10.68 5.44
N GLN A 329 20.14 11.25 5.96
CA GLN A 329 18.77 10.93 5.53
C GLN A 329 18.56 11.26 4.04
N TYR A 330 18.97 12.47 3.63
CA TYR A 330 18.87 12.91 2.23
C TYR A 330 19.66 12.00 1.29
N ASP A 331 20.91 11.69 1.61
CA ASP A 331 21.79 10.90 0.75
C ASP A 331 21.31 9.44 0.65
N LEU A 332 20.78 8.86 1.73
CA LEU A 332 20.17 7.54 1.69
C LEU A 332 18.92 7.53 0.80
N MET A 333 18.02 8.51 0.96
CA MET A 333 16.81 8.58 0.15
C MET A 333 17.12 8.79 -1.34
N LYS A 334 18.14 9.57 -1.66
CA LYS A 334 18.66 9.68 -3.04
C LYS A 334 19.15 8.35 -3.57
N LYS A 335 20.01 7.65 -2.80
CA LYS A 335 20.55 6.35 -3.21
C LYS A 335 19.44 5.34 -3.44
N LEU A 336 18.47 5.24 -2.50
CA LEU A 336 17.34 4.36 -2.65
C LEU A 336 16.50 4.69 -3.90
N THR A 337 16.28 5.98 -4.18
CA THR A 337 15.56 6.41 -5.39
C THR A 337 16.30 5.99 -6.66
N ILE A 338 17.63 6.12 -6.69
CA ILE A 338 18.45 5.67 -7.82
C ILE A 338 18.29 4.17 -8.03
N GLU A 339 18.37 3.37 -6.97
CA GLU A 339 18.17 1.91 -7.05
C GLU A 339 16.77 1.55 -7.59
N VAL A 340 15.72 2.22 -7.08
CA VAL A 340 14.34 1.99 -7.56
C VAL A 340 14.22 2.31 -9.05
N LYS A 341 14.80 3.42 -9.50
CA LYS A 341 14.79 3.81 -10.93
C LYS A 341 15.59 2.84 -11.80
N GLN A 342 16.76 2.39 -11.35
CA GLN A 342 17.59 1.40 -12.06
C GLN A 342 16.86 0.07 -12.23
N GLY A 343 16.14 -0.39 -11.19
CA GLY A 343 15.28 -1.56 -11.24
C GLY A 343 13.97 -1.37 -12.02
N LYS A 344 13.74 -0.18 -12.60
CA LYS A 344 12.47 0.22 -13.25
C LYS A 344 11.27 0.12 -12.32
N GLY A 345 11.47 0.33 -11.02
CA GLY A 345 10.37 0.49 -10.06
C GLY A 345 9.58 1.76 -10.37
N MET A 346 8.29 1.74 -10.08
CA MET A 346 7.41 2.89 -10.35
C MET A 346 7.53 4.01 -9.31
N GLY A 347 8.22 3.79 -8.20
CA GLY A 347 8.39 4.82 -7.18
C GLY A 347 8.62 4.29 -5.78
N LEU A 348 8.58 5.20 -4.83
CA LEU A 348 8.67 4.90 -3.40
C LEU A 348 7.82 5.87 -2.57
N ILE A 349 7.30 5.40 -1.44
CA ILE A 349 6.50 6.18 -0.49
C ILE A 349 7.25 6.23 0.83
N TYR A 350 7.49 7.43 1.34
CA TYR A 350 8.05 7.63 2.67
C TYR A 350 6.95 7.52 3.71
N TRP A 351 7.15 6.68 4.73
CA TRP A 351 6.13 6.42 5.75
C TRP A 351 6.16 7.47 6.86
N GLU A 352 5.00 8.09 7.10
CA GLU A 352 4.74 9.09 8.15
C GLU A 352 5.79 10.21 8.26
N PRO A 353 6.20 10.84 7.13
CA PRO A 353 7.25 11.86 7.14
C PRO A 353 6.84 13.16 7.87
N ALA A 354 5.58 13.25 8.27
CA ALA A 354 4.99 14.40 8.96
C ALA A 354 4.58 14.10 10.40
N TRP A 355 4.93 12.95 10.97
CA TRP A 355 4.55 12.62 12.36
C TRP A 355 5.47 13.32 13.37
N ILE A 356 5.31 14.64 13.50
CA ILE A 356 6.00 15.47 14.48
C ILE A 356 5.36 15.31 15.87
N SER A 357 6.08 15.69 16.91
CA SER A 357 5.56 15.76 18.29
C SER A 357 4.43 16.77 18.42
N ALA A 358 3.34 16.36 19.06
CA ALA A 358 2.15 17.15 19.35
C ALA A 358 1.35 16.48 20.50
N ASP A 359 0.23 17.06 20.91
CA ASP A 359 -0.68 16.42 21.89
C ASP A 359 -1.50 15.26 21.27
N MET A 360 -0.97 14.68 20.21
CA MET A 360 -1.53 13.49 19.57
C MET A 360 -1.32 12.26 20.45
N LYS A 361 -2.36 11.42 20.55
CA LYS A 361 -2.32 10.16 21.30
C LYS A 361 -2.64 8.97 20.40
N ASP A 362 -1.90 7.90 20.62
CA ASP A 362 -2.25 6.58 20.13
C ASP A 362 -2.47 5.57 21.28
N LEU A 363 -2.46 4.27 21.02
CA LEU A 363 -2.66 3.23 22.04
C LEU A 363 -1.47 3.06 22.99
N TRP A 364 -0.31 3.63 22.68
CA TRP A 364 0.95 3.37 23.40
C TRP A 364 1.57 4.63 24.00
N GLY A 365 1.21 5.82 23.51
CA GLY A 365 1.83 7.05 23.99
C GLY A 365 1.12 8.34 23.56
N THR A 366 1.75 9.45 23.95
CA THR A 366 1.41 10.81 23.52
C THR A 366 2.64 11.41 22.87
N GLY A 367 2.47 12.05 21.74
CA GLY A 367 3.56 12.62 20.95
C GLY A 367 3.82 11.82 19.69
N SER A 368 5.09 11.66 19.34
CA SER A 368 5.51 10.93 18.15
C SER A 368 6.54 9.86 18.47
N SER A 369 6.25 8.61 18.13
CA SER A 369 7.26 7.55 18.13
C SER A 369 8.09 7.51 16.83
N TRP A 370 8.03 8.58 16.03
CA TRP A 370 8.64 8.65 14.69
C TRP A 370 9.29 9.99 14.35
N GLU A 371 9.30 10.93 15.30
CA GLU A 371 9.78 12.30 15.09
C GLU A 371 11.22 12.39 14.56
N ASN A 372 12.06 11.42 14.89
CA ASN A 372 13.42 11.31 14.40
C ASN A 372 13.54 10.82 12.93
N CYS A 373 12.43 10.40 12.32
CA CYS A 373 12.37 9.95 10.93
C CYS A 373 11.59 10.90 10.02
N THR A 374 11.04 11.99 10.56
CA THR A 374 10.23 12.96 9.78
C THR A 374 11.09 13.81 8.84
N PHE A 375 10.43 14.54 7.93
CA PHE A 375 11.07 15.60 7.14
C PHE A 375 10.88 16.99 7.78
N PHE A 376 10.63 17.00 9.07
CA PHE A 376 10.55 18.20 9.89
C PHE A 376 11.42 18.02 11.12
N ASN A 377 12.10 19.10 11.54
CA ASN A 377 12.82 19.09 12.79
C ASN A 377 11.85 19.26 13.99
N PHE A 378 12.39 19.28 15.20
CA PHE A 378 11.58 19.37 16.43
C PHE A 378 10.82 20.70 16.55
N GLU A 379 11.24 21.77 15.89
CA GLU A 379 10.50 23.04 15.83
C GLU A 379 9.44 23.05 14.71
N GLY A 380 9.26 21.94 13.98
CA GLY A 380 8.33 21.81 12.86
C GLY A 380 8.79 22.42 11.53
N ASN A 381 10.07 22.81 11.40
CA ASN A 381 10.63 23.31 10.15
C ASN A 381 11.02 22.15 9.23
N THR A 382 10.80 22.31 7.94
CA THR A 382 11.30 21.36 6.94
C THR A 382 12.82 21.21 7.01
N ILE A 383 13.29 19.97 6.88
CA ILE A 383 14.71 19.64 6.85
C ILE A 383 15.13 19.13 5.47
N LYS A 384 16.44 19.06 5.25
CA LYS A 384 17.05 18.71 3.95
C LYS A 384 16.56 17.35 3.40
N GLY A 385 16.21 16.40 4.28
CA GLY A 385 15.76 15.06 3.87
C GLY A 385 14.67 15.09 2.80
N ILE A 386 13.71 16.00 2.91
CA ILE A 386 12.57 16.11 1.96
C ILE A 386 13.00 16.44 0.53
N ASP A 387 14.15 17.11 0.35
CA ASP A 387 14.61 17.60 -0.95
C ASP A 387 15.07 16.49 -1.90
N TYR A 388 15.14 15.23 -1.44
CA TYR A 388 15.39 14.09 -2.33
C TYR A 388 14.35 13.98 -3.46
N MET A 389 13.12 14.40 -3.22
CA MET A 389 12.04 14.36 -4.21
C MET A 389 12.24 15.35 -5.37
N ASN A 390 12.95 16.47 -5.12
CA ASN A 390 13.27 17.50 -6.10
C ASN A 390 14.68 17.34 -6.73
N TYR A 391 15.40 16.28 -6.38
CA TYR A 391 16.72 16.03 -6.98
C TYR A 391 16.57 15.65 -8.46
N GLU A 392 17.44 16.19 -9.32
CA GLU A 392 17.46 15.86 -10.74
C GLU A 392 18.12 14.48 -10.94
N TYR A 393 17.27 13.43 -10.98
CA TYR A 393 17.70 12.06 -11.26
C TYR A 393 17.97 11.87 -12.75
N GLN A 394 19.19 11.46 -13.08
CA GLN A 394 19.63 11.18 -14.47
C GLN A 394 19.15 9.80 -14.92
#